data_b77240923d065b50c1a1be79b8750919
#
_entry.id   b77240923d065b50c1a1be79b8750919
#
_cell.length_a   1.000
_cell.length_b   1.000
_cell.length_c   1.000
_cell.angle_alpha   90.00
_cell.angle_beta   90.00
_cell.angle_gamma   90.00
#
_symmetry.space_group_name_H-M   'P 1'
#
loop_
_entity.id
_entity.type
_entity.pdbx_description
1 polymer ?
#
loop_
_entity_poly.entity_id
_entity_poly.type
_entity_poly.pdbx_seq_one_letter_code
_entity_poly.pdbx_strand_id
1 'polypeptide(L)'
;EMTIHALDKNFLLEEIKVGYRDRPAGSVSKLNTYRDGFRVLKTIGRLFKEYKPTIFFSLLSLLFLIVSIGFSIPVFSEYFKTGLVPRYPTLIFSGFMLMIAIILFACGLILEVVVKKHRQLFELMLINVNRGKEK
;
A
#
# COMPACT_ATOMS: atom_id res chain seq x y z
N GLU A 1 8.23 10.10 -8.91
CA GLU A 1 7.61 10.57 -7.66
C GLU A 1 6.94 11.94 -7.84
N MET A 2 7.66 12.94 -8.39
CA MET A 2 7.09 14.28 -8.67
C MET A 2 5.88 14.25 -9.61
N THR A 3 5.95 13.49 -10.69
CA THR A 3 4.88 13.39 -11.69
C THR A 3 3.58 12.81 -11.09
N ILE A 4 3.71 11.79 -10.23
CA ILE A 4 2.57 11.18 -9.55
C ILE A 4 1.93 12.17 -8.56
N HIS A 5 2.76 12.95 -7.87
CA HIS A 5 2.30 13.99 -6.95
C HIS A 5 1.56 15.13 -7.68
N ALA A 6 2.07 15.52 -8.84
CA ALA A 6 1.44 16.54 -9.67
C ALA A 6 0.09 16.07 -10.24
N LEU A 7 0.00 14.81 -10.69
CA LEU A 7 -1.25 14.21 -11.17
C LEU A 7 -2.30 14.04 -10.06
N ASP A 8 -1.89 13.65 -8.86
CA ASP A 8 -2.81 13.52 -7.71
C ASP A 8 -3.41 14.87 -7.28
N LYS A 9 -2.66 15.96 -7.49
CA LYS A 9 -3.07 17.33 -7.18
C LYS A 9 -3.73 18.06 -8.36
N ASN A 10 -4.00 17.39 -9.48
CA ASN A 10 -4.56 17.97 -10.71
C ASN A 10 -3.77 19.18 -11.25
N PHE A 11 -2.43 19.19 -11.10
CA PHE A 11 -1.61 20.21 -11.74
C PHE A 11 -1.50 19.94 -13.23
N LEU A 12 -1.55 21.02 -14.03
CA LEU A 12 -1.25 20.96 -15.46
C LEU A 12 0.22 20.58 -15.65
N LEU A 13 0.46 19.45 -16.33
CA LEU A 13 1.80 19.01 -16.70
C LEU A 13 2.04 19.35 -18.16
N GLU A 14 3.10 20.10 -18.42
CA GLU A 14 3.57 20.39 -19.78
C GLU A 14 4.88 19.66 -20.02
N GLU A 15 4.92 18.84 -21.07
CA GLU A 15 6.12 18.12 -21.47
C GLU A 15 6.94 18.96 -22.44
N ILE A 16 8.12 19.39 -22.01
CA ILE A 16 9.07 20.11 -22.85
C ILE A 16 10.10 19.11 -23.36
N LYS A 17 10.24 19.00 -24.68
CA LYS A 17 11.28 18.19 -25.32
C LYS A 17 12.64 18.88 -25.15
N VAL A 18 13.47 18.30 -24.27
CA VAL A 18 14.84 18.76 -24.04
C VAL A 18 15.79 17.89 -24.86
N GLY A 19 16.70 18.52 -25.59
CA GLY A 19 17.75 17.79 -26.32
C GLY A 19 18.66 17.05 -25.34
N TYR A 20 18.62 15.71 -25.35
CA TYR A 20 19.49 14.88 -24.54
C TYR A 20 20.87 14.76 -25.20
N ARG A 21 21.91 15.13 -24.46
CA ARG A 21 23.29 14.94 -24.88
C ARG A 21 23.80 13.63 -24.30
N ASP A 22 24.17 12.69 -25.15
CA ASP A 22 24.69 11.40 -24.72
C ASP A 22 25.93 11.55 -23.82
N ARG A 23 26.02 10.70 -22.82
CA ARG A 23 27.16 10.64 -21.91
C ARG A 23 28.44 10.29 -22.70
N PRO A 24 29.59 10.87 -22.34
CA PRO A 24 30.87 10.47 -22.92
C PRO A 24 31.13 8.98 -22.71
N ALA A 25 31.61 8.30 -23.74
CA ALA A 25 31.99 6.92 -23.70
C ALA A 25 33.04 6.67 -22.59
N GLY A 26 32.72 5.80 -21.62
CA GLY A 26 33.61 5.47 -20.50
C GLY A 26 33.05 5.77 -19.10
N SER A 27 31.89 6.40 -18.97
CA SER A 27 31.26 6.59 -17.67
C SER A 27 30.58 5.30 -17.19
N VAL A 28 31.20 4.58 -16.27
CA VAL A 28 30.60 3.39 -15.63
C VAL A 28 29.48 3.84 -14.71
N SER A 29 28.28 3.30 -14.92
CA SER A 29 27.15 3.51 -14.00
C SER A 29 27.51 2.90 -12.63
N LYS A 30 27.60 3.74 -11.58
CA LYS A 30 27.82 3.30 -10.20
C LYS A 30 26.53 2.73 -9.56
N LEU A 31 25.55 2.34 -10.37
CA LEU A 31 24.29 1.78 -9.92
C LEU A 31 24.49 0.34 -9.47
N ASN A 32 24.28 0.10 -8.20
CA ASN A 32 24.32 -1.22 -7.61
C ASN A 32 22.93 -1.86 -7.78
N THR A 33 22.75 -2.69 -8.83
CA THR A 33 21.46 -3.21 -9.30
C THR A 33 20.57 -3.77 -8.18
N TYR A 34 21.15 -4.51 -7.24
CA TYR A 34 20.40 -5.08 -6.11
C TYR A 34 19.97 -4.02 -5.09
N ARG A 35 20.86 -3.10 -4.75
CA ARG A 35 20.59 -2.05 -3.77
C ARG A 35 19.60 -1.01 -4.29
N ASP A 36 19.71 -0.68 -5.57
CA ASP A 36 18.81 0.29 -6.22
C ASP A 36 17.47 -0.36 -6.54
N GLY A 37 17.43 -1.65 -6.91
CA GLY A 37 16.19 -2.42 -7.04
C GLY A 37 15.40 -2.48 -5.72
N PHE A 38 16.08 -2.74 -4.59
CA PHE A 38 15.42 -2.72 -3.27
C PHE A 38 14.92 -1.32 -2.88
N ARG A 39 15.66 -0.27 -3.24
CA ARG A 39 15.22 1.12 -3.00
C ARG A 39 14.00 1.47 -3.83
N VAL A 40 13.95 1.06 -5.09
CA VAL A 40 12.78 1.23 -5.96
C VAL A 40 11.57 0.47 -5.41
N LEU A 41 11.74 -0.79 -5.00
CA LEU A 41 10.67 -1.58 -4.36
C LEU A 41 10.14 -0.91 -3.08
N LYS A 42 11.04 -0.38 -2.24
CA LYS A 42 10.66 0.37 -1.03
C LYS A 42 9.89 1.65 -1.37
N THR A 43 10.31 2.36 -2.42
CA THR A 43 9.61 3.56 -2.88
C THR A 43 8.23 3.23 -3.45
N ILE A 44 8.11 2.18 -4.25
CA ILE A 44 6.82 1.67 -4.75
C ILE A 44 5.91 1.28 -3.59
N GLY A 45 6.40 0.53 -2.60
CA GLY A 45 5.63 0.17 -1.41
C GLY A 45 5.16 1.38 -0.61
N ARG A 46 6.00 2.42 -0.49
CA ARG A 46 5.62 3.68 0.15
C ARG A 46 4.53 4.41 -0.64
N LEU A 47 4.69 4.53 -1.96
CA LEU A 47 3.70 5.16 -2.84
C LEU A 47 2.36 4.41 -2.80
N PHE A 48 2.38 3.08 -2.82
CA PHE A 48 1.16 2.27 -2.69
C PHE A 48 0.44 2.53 -1.37
N LYS A 49 1.20 2.64 -0.28
CA LYS A 49 0.64 2.93 1.05
C LYS A 49 0.03 4.34 1.13
N GLU A 50 0.64 5.33 0.46
CA GLU A 50 0.20 6.73 0.50
C GLU A 50 -0.97 7.00 -0.46
N TYR A 51 -0.95 6.45 -1.68
CA TYR A 51 -1.94 6.76 -2.72
C TYR A 51 -3.13 5.80 -2.77
N LYS A 52 -2.92 4.53 -2.42
CA LYS A 52 -3.98 3.51 -2.38
C LYS A 52 -3.83 2.61 -1.15
N PRO A 53 -4.00 3.16 0.06
CA PRO A 53 -3.80 2.41 1.29
C PRO A 53 -4.68 1.17 1.37
N THR A 54 -5.91 1.23 0.86
CA THR A 54 -6.86 0.11 0.90
C THR A 54 -6.31 -1.13 0.21
N ILE A 55 -5.72 -0.98 -0.98
CA ILE A 55 -5.17 -2.12 -1.73
C ILE A 55 -4.01 -2.74 -0.96
N PHE A 56 -3.12 -1.93 -0.40
CA PHE A 56 -1.98 -2.41 0.38
C PHE A 56 -2.42 -3.20 1.62
N PHE A 57 -3.31 -2.61 2.43
CA PHE A 57 -3.79 -3.24 3.64
C PHE A 57 -4.71 -4.43 3.37
N SER A 58 -5.52 -4.39 2.30
CA SER A 58 -6.35 -5.52 1.87
C SER A 58 -5.51 -6.72 1.42
N LEU A 59 -4.45 -6.49 0.65
CA LEU A 59 -3.55 -7.56 0.23
C LEU A 59 -2.82 -8.18 1.43
N LEU A 60 -2.37 -7.35 2.36
CA LEU A 60 -1.71 -7.79 3.58
C LEU A 60 -2.68 -8.58 4.48
N SER A 61 -3.90 -8.08 4.65
CA SER A 61 -4.98 -8.77 5.36
C SER A 61 -5.29 -10.13 4.75
N LEU A 62 -5.40 -10.19 3.42
CA LEU A 62 -5.64 -11.44 2.69
C LEU A 62 -4.54 -12.47 2.94
N LEU A 63 -3.28 -12.04 2.97
CA LEU A 63 -2.14 -12.90 3.27
C LEU A 63 -2.27 -13.50 4.68
N PHE A 64 -2.53 -12.67 5.71
CA PHE A 64 -2.73 -13.15 7.08
C PHE A 64 -3.95 -14.07 7.21
N LEU A 65 -5.01 -13.80 6.48
CA LEU A 65 -6.21 -14.63 6.43
C LEU A 65 -5.90 -16.01 5.85
N ILE A 66 -5.17 -16.10 4.74
CA ILE A 66 -4.75 -17.37 4.13
C ILE A 66 -3.87 -18.17 5.11
N VAL A 67 -2.92 -17.52 5.77
CA VAL A 67 -2.06 -18.15 6.77
C VAL A 67 -2.89 -18.67 7.95
N SER A 68 -3.85 -17.89 8.46
CA SER A 68 -4.75 -18.31 9.54
C SER A 68 -5.56 -19.54 9.16
N ILE A 69 -6.16 -19.55 7.97
CA ILE A 69 -6.92 -20.71 7.47
C ILE A 69 -6.01 -21.94 7.35
N GLY A 70 -4.80 -21.76 6.77
CA GLY A 70 -3.84 -22.86 6.64
C GLY A 70 -3.49 -23.53 7.96
N PHE A 71 -3.30 -22.76 9.02
CA PHE A 71 -3.05 -23.30 10.37
C PHE A 71 -4.31 -23.86 11.04
N SER A 72 -5.50 -23.40 10.67
CA SER A 72 -6.77 -23.89 11.20
C SER A 72 -7.17 -25.25 10.64
N ILE A 73 -6.88 -25.53 9.36
CA ILE A 73 -7.27 -26.77 8.68
C ILE A 73 -6.84 -28.04 9.45
N PRO A 74 -5.57 -28.23 9.87
CA PRO A 74 -5.16 -29.43 10.58
C PRO A 74 -5.83 -29.56 11.94
N VAL A 75 -6.07 -28.46 12.64
CA VAL A 75 -6.74 -28.45 13.94
C VAL A 75 -8.19 -28.92 13.82
N PHE A 76 -8.93 -28.39 12.86
CA PHE A 76 -10.30 -28.81 12.59
C PHE A 76 -10.39 -30.26 12.09
N SER A 77 -9.44 -30.68 11.24
CA SER A 77 -9.37 -32.06 10.75
C SER A 77 -9.17 -33.07 11.90
N GLU A 78 -8.32 -32.77 12.88
CA GLU A 78 -8.12 -33.60 14.06
C GLU A 78 -9.36 -33.59 14.98
N TYR A 79 -9.98 -32.45 15.16
CA TYR A 79 -11.20 -32.30 15.93
C TYR A 79 -12.36 -33.18 15.41
N PHE A 80 -12.56 -33.15 14.08
CA PHE A 80 -13.63 -33.99 13.47
C PHE A 80 -13.35 -35.50 13.58
N LYS A 81 -12.09 -35.93 13.72
CA LYS A 81 -11.70 -37.33 13.85
C LYS A 81 -11.74 -37.84 15.30
N THR A 82 -11.36 -37.00 16.25
CA THR A 82 -11.10 -37.42 17.64
C THR A 82 -12.06 -36.78 18.63
N GLY A 83 -12.81 -35.75 18.26
CA GLY A 83 -13.64 -34.96 19.18
C GLY A 83 -12.83 -34.10 20.16
N LEU A 84 -11.51 -34.14 20.11
CA LEU A 84 -10.61 -33.43 21.00
C LEU A 84 -9.74 -32.43 20.20
N VAL A 85 -9.28 -31.38 20.87
CA VAL A 85 -8.37 -30.39 20.27
C VAL A 85 -6.97 -30.55 20.86
N PRO A 86 -6.14 -31.47 20.36
CA PRO A 86 -4.81 -31.72 20.91
C PRO A 86 -3.83 -30.57 20.69
N ARG A 87 -4.07 -29.70 19.69
CA ARG A 87 -3.19 -28.62 19.30
C ARG A 87 -3.70 -27.23 19.69
N TYR A 88 -3.99 -27.03 20.99
CA TYR A 88 -4.42 -25.73 21.51
C TYR A 88 -3.53 -24.55 21.12
N PRO A 89 -2.17 -24.63 21.18
CA PRO A 89 -1.31 -23.51 20.79
C PRO A 89 -1.51 -23.09 19.34
N THR A 90 -1.69 -24.05 18.44
CA THR A 90 -1.91 -23.78 17.01
C THR A 90 -3.26 -23.10 16.77
N LEU A 91 -4.30 -23.52 17.50
CA LEU A 91 -5.62 -22.90 17.43
C LEU A 91 -5.57 -21.43 17.88
N ILE A 92 -4.91 -21.17 19.00
CA ILE A 92 -4.73 -19.83 19.54
C ILE A 92 -3.95 -18.97 18.55
N PHE A 93 -2.86 -19.48 17.99
CA PHE A 93 -2.05 -18.76 17.00
C PHE A 93 -2.85 -18.42 15.74
N SER A 94 -3.64 -19.37 15.20
CA SER A 94 -4.49 -19.11 14.04
C SER A 94 -5.57 -18.08 14.34
N GLY A 95 -6.14 -18.07 15.55
CA GLY A 95 -7.08 -17.05 16.00
C GLY A 95 -6.49 -15.65 16.08
N PHE A 96 -5.26 -15.52 16.58
CA PHE A 96 -4.54 -14.24 16.58
C PHE A 96 -4.24 -13.75 15.15
N MET A 97 -3.84 -14.64 14.24
CA MET A 97 -3.61 -14.30 12.83
C MET A 97 -4.89 -13.80 12.15
N LEU A 98 -6.03 -14.44 12.44
CA LEU A 98 -7.34 -14.00 11.96
C LEU A 98 -7.69 -12.59 12.47
N MET A 99 -7.47 -12.36 13.76
CA MET A 99 -7.73 -11.04 14.38
C MET A 99 -6.87 -9.95 13.74
N ILE A 100 -5.59 -10.22 13.53
CA ILE A 100 -4.68 -9.31 12.84
C ILE A 100 -5.18 -9.01 11.41
N ALA A 101 -5.63 -10.02 10.68
CA ALA A 101 -6.18 -9.85 9.33
C ALA A 101 -7.38 -8.89 9.33
N ILE A 102 -8.32 -9.06 10.27
CA ILE A 102 -9.51 -8.19 10.40
C ILE A 102 -9.09 -6.76 10.74
N ILE A 103 -8.17 -6.57 11.68
CA ILE A 103 -7.69 -5.24 12.06
C ILE A 103 -7.01 -4.54 10.88
N LEU A 104 -6.15 -5.25 10.13
CA LEU A 104 -5.48 -4.69 8.96
C LEU A 104 -6.49 -4.27 7.88
N PHE A 105 -7.53 -5.07 7.66
CA PHE A 105 -8.59 -4.73 6.71
C PHE A 105 -9.35 -3.47 7.15
N ALA A 106 -9.75 -3.39 8.42
CA ALA A 106 -10.42 -2.22 8.98
C ALA A 106 -9.55 -0.96 8.89
N CYS A 107 -8.25 -1.06 9.21
CA CYS A 107 -7.29 0.03 9.03
C CYS A 107 -7.21 0.51 7.58
N GLY A 108 -7.22 -0.41 6.61
CA GLY A 108 -7.24 -0.09 5.19
C GLY A 108 -8.44 0.75 4.79
N LEU A 109 -9.63 0.37 5.25
CA LEU A 109 -10.88 1.11 4.99
C LEU A 109 -10.88 2.50 5.62
N ILE A 110 -10.42 2.62 6.86
CA ILE A 110 -10.33 3.92 7.56
C ILE A 110 -9.39 4.85 6.82
N LEU A 111 -8.21 4.37 6.43
CA LEU A 111 -7.23 5.17 5.70
C LEU A 111 -7.75 5.62 4.33
N GLU A 112 -8.54 4.81 3.64
CA GLU A 112 -9.18 5.20 2.39
C GLU A 112 -10.11 6.40 2.58
N VAL A 113 -10.94 6.35 3.61
CA VAL A 113 -11.87 7.46 3.91
C VAL A 113 -11.11 8.74 4.26
N VAL A 114 -10.01 8.62 5.03
CA VAL A 114 -9.18 9.76 5.40
C VAL A 114 -8.52 10.39 4.17
N VAL A 115 -7.94 9.58 3.28
CA VAL A 115 -7.30 10.06 2.05
C VAL A 115 -8.31 10.74 1.13
N LYS A 116 -9.50 10.14 0.94
CA LYS A 116 -10.58 10.73 0.14
C LYS A 116 -11.03 12.07 0.71
N LYS A 117 -11.23 12.17 2.02
CA LYS A 117 -11.63 13.42 2.67
C LYS A 117 -10.55 14.50 2.56
N HIS A 118 -9.30 14.15 2.71
CA HIS A 118 -8.19 15.08 2.55
C HIS A 118 -8.14 15.68 1.13
N ARG A 119 -8.36 14.85 0.12
CA ARG A 119 -8.42 15.28 -1.28
C ARG A 119 -9.59 16.25 -1.55
N GLN A 120 -10.77 15.94 -1.03
CA GLN A 120 -11.94 16.81 -1.15
C GLN A 120 -11.73 18.18 -0.46
N LEU A 121 -11.11 18.21 0.71
CA LEU A 121 -10.77 19.45 1.40
C LEU A 121 -9.78 20.31 0.59
N PHE A 122 -8.80 19.68 -0.04
CA PHE A 122 -7.86 20.40 -0.90
C PHE A 122 -8.54 21.02 -2.13
N GLU A 123 -9.45 20.31 -2.78
CA GLU A 123 -10.25 20.82 -3.90
C GLU A 123 -11.12 22.02 -3.48
N LEU A 124 -11.76 21.95 -2.31
CA LEU A 124 -12.56 23.06 -1.78
C LEU A 124 -11.70 24.28 -1.46
N MET A 125 -10.49 24.09 -0.93
CA MET A 125 -9.55 25.19 -0.70
C MET A 125 -9.13 25.88 -2.01
N LEU A 126 -8.86 25.12 -3.07
CA LEU A 126 -8.52 25.67 -4.39
C LEU A 126 -9.66 26.52 -4.96
N ILE A 127 -10.90 26.05 -4.86
CA ILE A 127 -12.08 26.77 -5.33
C ILE A 127 -12.25 28.09 -4.55
N ASN A 128 -12.05 28.06 -3.22
CA ASN A 128 -12.14 29.26 -2.39
C ASN A 128 -11.07 30.31 -2.72
N VAL A 129 -9.84 29.86 -2.96
CA VAL A 129 -8.72 30.76 -3.36
C VAL A 129 -8.97 31.39 -4.73
N ASN A 130 -9.51 30.64 -5.68
CA ASN A 130 -9.85 31.17 -7.01
C ASN A 130 -10.99 32.19 -6.93
N ARG A 131 -12.03 31.91 -6.15
CA ARG A 131 -13.17 32.83 -5.96
C ARG A 131 -12.75 34.13 -5.23
N GLY A 132 -11.71 34.07 -4.38
CA GLY A 132 -11.15 35.25 -3.72
C GLY A 132 -10.31 36.16 -4.63
N LYS A 133 -9.82 35.64 -5.77
CA LYS A 133 -9.06 36.40 -6.77
C LYS A 133 -9.93 37.12 -7.81
N GLU A 134 -11.21 36.74 -7.92
CA GLU A 134 -12.18 37.34 -8.85
C GLU A 134 -12.96 38.52 -8.23
N LYS A 135 -12.72 38.80 -6.96
CA LYS A 135 -13.24 39.99 -6.28
C LYS A 135 -12.17 41.05 -6.09
#